data_11c99f47aebf12294c4e08888dfd8f0f
#
_entry.id   11c99f47aebf12294c4e08888dfd8f0f
#
_cell.length_a   1.000
_cell.length_b   1.000
_cell.length_c   1.000
_cell.angle_alpha   90.00
_cell.angle_beta   90.00
_cell.angle_gamma   90.00
#
_symmetry.space_group_name_H-M   'P 1'
#
loop_
_entity.id
_entity.type
_entity.pdbx_description
1 polymer ?
#
loop_
_entity_poly.entity_id
_entity_poly.type
_entity_poly.pdbx_seq_one_letter_code
_entity_poly.pdbx_strand_id
1 'polypeptide(L)'
;MNKISQALLAGLLMLMAMPTIVIAENVQLVRVAIYDHSEEISNGPSNLLRFLIPEHGFSAQRVSPEQIQEGCLSDFDVLIMPGGSGSKQSEKLQESGRAQVKEFVHNGGGYVGICAGSYLASSHYSWSLGLINAKVWDREHWARGQGTVSLCLTSSGREVLGCKQKEVDVYYGQGPLLVPDNQSDLPGYEVLASYGSEIAKKGAPVEAMIDTHAVIRSKYGEGRVICFSPHPETKDGPNSLMASGIYWAAQVKP
;
A
#
# COMPACT_ATOMS: atom_id res chain seq x y z
N MET A 1 -28.52 -90.24 -11.94
CA MET A 1 -27.17 -89.67 -11.82
C MET A 1 -27.19 -88.38 -12.63
N ASN A 2 -27.49 -87.24 -11.96
CA ASN A 2 -27.64 -85.94 -12.59
C ASN A 2 -26.48 -85.02 -12.18
N LYS A 3 -25.76 -84.55 -13.19
CA LYS A 3 -24.72 -83.53 -13.01
C LYS A 3 -25.37 -82.13 -13.11
N ILE A 4 -25.31 -81.39 -12.04
CA ILE A 4 -25.76 -79.98 -11.99
C ILE A 4 -24.58 -79.13 -12.36
N SER A 5 -24.70 -78.39 -13.47
CA SER A 5 -23.72 -77.32 -13.88
C SER A 5 -23.96 -76.05 -13.06
N GLN A 6 -22.96 -75.61 -12.40
CA GLN A 6 -22.93 -74.28 -11.76
C GLN A 6 -22.41 -73.23 -12.79
N ALA A 7 -23.28 -72.29 -13.18
CA ALA A 7 -22.87 -71.13 -13.94
C ALA A 7 -22.43 -70.00 -12.98
N LEU A 8 -21.14 -69.60 -13.01
CA LEU A 8 -20.62 -68.42 -12.32
C LEU A 8 -20.98 -67.15 -13.12
N LEU A 9 -21.80 -66.30 -12.52
CA LEU A 9 -22.12 -64.97 -13.03
C LEU A 9 -21.06 -63.99 -12.55
N ALA A 10 -20.10 -63.60 -13.40
CA ALA A 10 -19.12 -62.57 -13.13
C ALA A 10 -19.75 -61.18 -13.38
N GLY A 11 -20.14 -60.48 -12.32
CA GLY A 11 -20.62 -59.11 -12.42
C GLY A 11 -19.45 -58.14 -12.58
N LEU A 12 -19.31 -57.54 -13.76
CA LEU A 12 -18.34 -56.48 -14.07
C LEU A 12 -18.84 -55.15 -13.50
N LEU A 13 -18.30 -54.74 -12.35
CA LEU A 13 -18.59 -53.41 -11.76
C LEU A 13 -17.82 -52.33 -12.54
N MET A 14 -18.51 -51.64 -13.45
CA MET A 14 -17.94 -50.51 -14.17
C MET A 14 -17.94 -49.27 -13.27
N LEU A 15 -16.82 -48.95 -12.68
CA LEU A 15 -16.62 -47.71 -11.91
C LEU A 15 -16.60 -46.55 -12.91
N MET A 16 -17.70 -45.82 -13.02
CA MET A 16 -17.74 -44.55 -13.76
C MET A 16 -16.98 -43.49 -12.94
N ALA A 17 -15.78 -43.16 -13.38
CA ALA A 17 -15.04 -41.99 -12.89
C ALA A 17 -15.81 -40.74 -13.33
N MET A 18 -16.46 -40.06 -12.38
CA MET A 18 -17.03 -38.74 -12.64
C MET A 18 -15.89 -37.74 -12.80
N PRO A 19 -15.89 -36.92 -13.85
CA PRO A 19 -14.90 -35.85 -13.96
C PRO A 19 -15.10 -34.84 -12.81
N THR A 20 -14.06 -34.68 -11.99
CA THR A 20 -14.03 -33.62 -10.99
C THR A 20 -13.94 -32.29 -11.74
N ILE A 21 -15.04 -31.55 -11.79
CA ILE A 21 -15.02 -30.17 -12.28
C ILE A 21 -14.24 -29.36 -11.23
N VAL A 22 -12.98 -29.06 -11.53
CA VAL A 22 -12.21 -28.08 -10.78
C VAL A 22 -12.79 -26.72 -11.18
N ILE A 23 -13.67 -26.19 -10.35
CA ILE A 23 -14.08 -24.79 -10.46
C ILE A 23 -12.84 -24.00 -10.05
N ALA A 24 -12.15 -23.38 -11.02
CA ALA A 24 -11.12 -22.41 -10.73
C ALA A 24 -11.80 -21.29 -9.92
N GLU A 25 -11.43 -21.15 -8.65
CA GLU A 25 -11.80 -19.98 -7.86
C GLU A 25 -11.34 -18.74 -8.64
N ASN A 26 -12.30 -17.90 -9.00
CA ASN A 26 -12.02 -16.64 -9.68
C ASN A 26 -11.38 -15.73 -8.63
N VAL A 27 -10.05 -15.78 -8.48
CA VAL A 27 -9.31 -14.93 -7.56
C VAL A 27 -9.50 -13.50 -8.01
N GLN A 28 -10.30 -12.75 -7.26
CA GLN A 28 -10.54 -11.34 -7.55
C GLN A 28 -9.25 -10.56 -7.24
N LEU A 29 -8.61 -10.03 -8.29
CA LEU A 29 -7.43 -9.20 -8.16
C LEU A 29 -7.77 -7.83 -7.56
N VAL A 30 -6.92 -7.31 -6.69
CA VAL A 30 -7.01 -5.93 -6.21
C VAL A 30 -6.63 -5.00 -7.35
N ARG A 31 -7.56 -4.10 -7.74
CA ARG A 31 -7.36 -3.12 -8.82
C ARG A 31 -6.64 -1.90 -8.25
N VAL A 32 -5.44 -1.63 -8.73
CA VAL A 32 -4.55 -0.61 -8.18
C VAL A 32 -4.28 0.49 -9.20
N ALA A 33 -4.69 1.72 -8.89
CA ALA A 33 -4.26 2.92 -9.60
C ALA A 33 -2.91 3.37 -9.05
N ILE A 34 -1.90 3.54 -9.89
CA ILE A 34 -0.60 4.10 -9.53
C ILE A 34 -0.51 5.49 -10.15
N TYR A 35 -0.55 6.52 -9.32
CA TYR A 35 -0.40 7.91 -9.78
C TYR A 35 0.95 8.12 -10.46
N ASP A 36 0.94 8.72 -11.64
CA ASP A 36 2.14 9.12 -12.37
C ASP A 36 1.87 10.39 -13.18
N HIS A 37 2.63 11.46 -12.90
CA HIS A 37 2.60 12.72 -13.64
C HIS A 37 3.85 12.93 -14.49
N SER A 38 4.73 11.93 -14.57
CA SER A 38 5.95 12.01 -15.35
C SER A 38 5.67 11.72 -16.81
N GLU A 39 6.24 12.51 -17.70
CA GLU A 39 6.29 12.24 -19.14
C GLU A 39 7.33 11.15 -19.47
N GLU A 40 8.21 10.84 -18.52
CA GLU A 40 9.27 9.84 -18.62
C GLU A 40 9.05 8.67 -17.65
N ILE A 41 9.82 7.58 -17.84
CA ILE A 41 9.77 6.43 -16.94
C ILE A 41 10.32 6.83 -15.56
N SER A 42 9.45 6.94 -14.56
CA SER A 42 9.83 7.19 -13.19
C SER A 42 10.07 5.90 -12.42
N ASN A 43 11.05 5.91 -11.49
CA ASN A 43 11.44 4.71 -10.73
C ASN A 43 10.32 4.20 -9.80
N GLY A 44 9.59 5.08 -9.12
CA GLY A 44 8.53 4.71 -8.18
C GLY A 44 7.42 3.89 -8.87
N PRO A 45 6.69 4.45 -9.85
CA PRO A 45 5.68 3.71 -10.60
C PRO A 45 6.21 2.45 -11.28
N SER A 46 7.45 2.46 -11.80
CA SER A 46 8.04 1.28 -12.44
C SER A 46 8.33 0.16 -11.43
N ASN A 47 8.81 0.48 -10.24
CA ASN A 47 9.01 -0.48 -9.17
C ASN A 47 7.68 -1.11 -8.71
N LEU A 48 6.65 -0.29 -8.57
CA LEU A 48 5.30 -0.75 -8.22
C LEU A 48 4.74 -1.71 -9.26
N LEU A 49 4.77 -1.34 -10.54
CA LEU A 49 4.30 -2.21 -11.64
C LEU A 49 5.06 -3.53 -11.75
N ARG A 50 6.36 -3.54 -11.41
CA ARG A 50 7.15 -4.78 -11.40
C ARG A 50 6.64 -5.77 -10.36
N PHE A 51 6.15 -5.31 -9.21
CA PHE A 51 5.72 -6.15 -8.11
C PHE A 51 4.20 -6.41 -8.10
N LEU A 52 3.39 -5.42 -8.48
CA LEU A 52 1.92 -5.50 -8.43
C LEU A 52 1.37 -6.18 -9.69
N ILE A 53 1.59 -7.47 -9.80
CA ILE A 53 1.23 -8.33 -10.93
C ILE A 53 0.15 -9.36 -10.51
N PRO A 54 -0.56 -9.98 -11.46
CA PRO A 54 -1.61 -10.96 -11.16
C PRO A 54 -1.16 -12.12 -10.28
N GLU A 55 0.07 -12.58 -10.44
CA GLU A 55 0.66 -13.66 -9.64
C GLU A 55 0.79 -13.29 -8.16
N HIS A 56 0.83 -12.00 -7.85
CA HIS A 56 0.81 -11.47 -6.48
C HIS A 56 -0.58 -10.97 -6.05
N GLY A 57 -1.64 -11.25 -6.83
CA GLY A 57 -3.02 -10.87 -6.51
C GLY A 57 -3.41 -9.44 -6.90
N PHE A 58 -2.69 -8.78 -7.81
CA PHE A 58 -2.92 -7.39 -8.18
C PHE A 58 -3.14 -7.21 -9.69
N SER A 59 -3.99 -6.23 -10.02
CA SER A 59 -4.11 -5.65 -11.36
C SER A 59 -3.81 -4.16 -11.26
N ALA A 60 -2.60 -3.76 -11.65
CA ALA A 60 -2.12 -2.40 -11.45
C ALA A 60 -1.89 -1.68 -12.78
N GLN A 61 -2.24 -0.39 -12.83
CA GLN A 61 -1.95 0.48 -13.95
C GLN A 61 -1.61 1.90 -13.51
N ARG A 62 -0.87 2.63 -14.35
CA ARG A 62 -0.60 4.04 -14.16
C ARG A 62 -1.84 4.86 -14.47
N VAL A 63 -2.07 5.90 -13.68
CA VAL A 63 -3.09 6.91 -13.92
C VAL A 63 -2.49 8.31 -13.87
N SER A 64 -2.84 9.13 -14.85
CA SER A 64 -2.38 10.52 -14.90
C SER A 64 -3.23 11.42 -13.98
N PRO A 65 -2.74 12.63 -13.64
CA PRO A 65 -3.54 13.63 -12.95
C PRO A 65 -4.86 13.94 -13.66
N GLU A 66 -4.85 14.03 -14.99
CA GLU A 66 -6.03 14.34 -15.83
C GLU A 66 -7.07 13.23 -15.73
N GLN A 67 -6.65 11.96 -15.81
CA GLN A 67 -7.55 10.81 -15.64
C GLN A 67 -8.20 10.80 -14.26
N ILE A 68 -7.44 11.17 -13.21
CA ILE A 68 -8.01 11.30 -11.85
C ILE A 68 -9.05 12.43 -11.80
N GLN A 69 -8.76 13.58 -12.41
CA GLN A 69 -9.69 14.70 -12.49
C GLN A 69 -10.98 14.32 -13.24
N GLU A 70 -10.90 13.42 -14.21
CA GLU A 70 -12.01 12.86 -14.98
C GLU A 70 -12.76 11.73 -14.26
N GLY A 71 -12.32 11.33 -13.06
CA GLY A 71 -13.05 10.39 -12.20
C GLY A 71 -12.69 8.91 -12.40
N CYS A 72 -11.53 8.59 -13.00
CA CYS A 72 -11.11 7.19 -13.25
C CYS A 72 -10.97 6.33 -11.99
N LEU A 73 -10.89 6.93 -10.80
CA LEU A 73 -10.68 6.18 -9.55
C LEU A 73 -11.83 5.23 -9.21
N SER A 74 -13.03 5.44 -9.76
CA SER A 74 -14.17 4.53 -9.59
C SER A 74 -13.89 3.09 -10.08
N ASP A 75 -12.92 2.92 -10.96
CA ASP A 75 -12.55 1.62 -11.53
C ASP A 75 -11.54 0.85 -10.66
N PHE A 76 -11.08 1.43 -9.55
CA PHE A 76 -10.02 0.91 -8.70
C PHE A 76 -10.47 0.66 -7.26
N ASP A 77 -9.75 -0.22 -6.58
CA ASP A 77 -9.94 -0.49 -5.16
C ASP A 77 -8.96 0.34 -4.31
N VAL A 78 -7.78 0.65 -4.87
CA VAL A 78 -6.70 1.38 -4.18
C VAL A 78 -6.02 2.38 -5.11
N LEU A 79 -5.74 3.58 -4.60
CA LEU A 79 -4.83 4.55 -5.20
C LEU A 79 -3.49 4.54 -4.46
N ILE A 80 -2.40 4.35 -5.18
CA ILE A 80 -1.03 4.54 -4.66
C ILE A 80 -0.49 5.89 -5.16
N MET A 81 -0.13 6.74 -4.19
CA MET A 81 0.64 7.97 -4.44
C MET A 81 2.11 7.69 -4.15
N PRO A 82 2.97 7.56 -5.18
CA PRO A 82 4.36 7.15 -5.03
C PRO A 82 5.28 8.26 -4.51
N GLY A 83 6.57 7.94 -4.38
CA GLY A 83 7.63 8.91 -4.08
C GLY A 83 7.77 9.99 -5.17
N GLY A 84 8.48 11.07 -4.83
CA GLY A 84 8.71 12.23 -5.71
C GLY A 84 8.58 13.55 -4.96
N SER A 85 7.71 14.45 -5.40
CA SER A 85 7.40 15.71 -4.73
C SER A 85 5.92 15.83 -4.41
N GLY A 86 5.55 15.82 -3.13
CA GLY A 86 4.16 15.90 -2.68
C GLY A 86 3.47 17.22 -3.12
N SER A 87 4.20 18.35 -3.08
CA SER A 87 3.67 19.63 -3.55
C SER A 87 3.40 19.63 -5.06
N LYS A 88 4.29 19.02 -5.86
CA LYS A 88 4.05 18.87 -7.32
C LYS A 88 2.91 17.89 -7.62
N GLN A 89 2.79 16.81 -6.87
CA GLN A 89 1.64 15.89 -7.00
C GLN A 89 0.33 16.65 -6.73
N SER A 90 0.28 17.45 -5.67
CA SER A 90 -0.88 18.30 -5.36
C SER A 90 -1.17 19.35 -6.44
N GLU A 91 -0.13 20.02 -6.95
CA GLU A 91 -0.25 21.01 -8.03
C GLU A 91 -0.81 20.39 -9.30
N LYS A 92 -0.27 19.23 -9.72
CA LYS A 92 -0.72 18.52 -10.95
C LYS A 92 -2.13 17.98 -10.84
N LEU A 93 -2.52 17.47 -9.65
CA LEU A 93 -3.90 17.07 -9.38
C LEU A 93 -4.89 18.23 -9.47
N GLN A 94 -4.46 19.47 -9.26
CA GLN A 94 -5.31 20.63 -9.13
C GLN A 94 -6.37 20.46 -8.02
N GLU A 95 -7.32 21.37 -7.90
CA GLU A 95 -8.38 21.26 -6.91
C GLU A 95 -9.33 20.09 -7.20
N SER A 96 -9.71 19.94 -8.47
CA SER A 96 -10.61 18.86 -8.92
C SER A 96 -10.04 17.47 -8.65
N GLY A 97 -8.80 17.21 -9.01
CA GLY A 97 -8.17 15.91 -8.77
C GLY A 97 -7.97 15.62 -7.28
N ARG A 98 -7.61 16.63 -6.46
CA ARG A 98 -7.55 16.48 -5.01
C ARG A 98 -8.91 16.16 -4.40
N ALA A 99 -9.98 16.80 -4.91
CA ALA A 99 -11.35 16.49 -4.50
C ALA A 99 -11.73 15.05 -4.85
N GLN A 100 -11.42 14.60 -6.08
CA GLN A 100 -11.65 13.22 -6.53
C GLN A 100 -10.93 12.20 -5.65
N VAL A 101 -9.66 12.45 -5.28
CA VAL A 101 -8.92 11.55 -4.36
C VAL A 101 -9.60 11.50 -2.98
N LYS A 102 -9.98 12.65 -2.42
CA LYS A 102 -10.66 12.71 -1.11
C LYS A 102 -12.00 11.99 -1.15
N GLU A 103 -12.79 12.20 -2.19
CA GLU A 103 -14.09 11.57 -2.39
C GLU A 103 -13.95 10.05 -2.56
N PHE A 104 -13.00 9.60 -3.38
CA PHE A 104 -12.71 8.18 -3.56
C PHE A 104 -12.42 7.49 -2.22
N VAL A 105 -11.51 8.07 -1.42
CA VAL A 105 -11.17 7.47 -0.11
C VAL A 105 -12.35 7.58 0.85
N HIS A 106 -13.04 8.73 0.90
CA HIS A 106 -14.21 8.89 1.78
C HIS A 106 -15.29 7.84 1.52
N ASN A 107 -15.50 7.45 0.26
CA ASN A 107 -16.50 6.49 -0.18
C ASN A 107 -16.03 5.02 -0.14
N GLY A 108 -14.90 4.72 0.50
CA GLY A 108 -14.46 3.35 0.76
C GLY A 108 -13.21 2.92 0.02
N GLY A 109 -12.67 3.74 -0.89
CA GLY A 109 -11.41 3.46 -1.59
C GLY A 109 -10.20 3.44 -0.65
N GLY A 110 -9.17 2.68 -1.03
CA GLY A 110 -7.90 2.63 -0.30
C GLY A 110 -6.90 3.69 -0.78
N TYR A 111 -6.19 4.31 0.15
CA TYR A 111 -5.07 5.21 -0.16
C TYR A 111 -3.77 4.65 0.40
N VAL A 112 -2.76 4.53 -0.44
CA VAL A 112 -1.40 4.14 -0.04
C VAL A 112 -0.43 5.25 -0.42
N GLY A 113 0.08 5.97 0.57
CA GLY A 113 1.10 6.99 0.38
C GLY A 113 2.50 6.43 0.60
N ILE A 114 3.42 6.64 -0.36
CA ILE A 114 4.83 6.27 -0.22
C ILE A 114 5.67 7.54 -0.33
N CYS A 115 6.52 7.84 0.65
CA CYS A 115 7.40 9.01 0.69
C CYS A 115 6.62 10.31 0.39
N ALA A 116 6.67 10.85 -0.83
CA ALA A 116 5.92 12.03 -1.25
C ALA A 116 4.40 11.86 -1.06
N GLY A 117 3.86 10.68 -1.33
CA GLY A 117 2.45 10.36 -1.09
C GLY A 117 2.08 10.41 0.40
N SER A 118 3.01 10.13 1.31
CA SER A 118 2.79 10.29 2.75
C SER A 118 2.78 11.77 3.17
N TYR A 119 3.62 12.61 2.57
CA TYR A 119 3.53 14.08 2.72
C TYR A 119 2.17 14.59 2.24
N LEU A 120 1.72 14.11 1.06
CA LEU A 120 0.47 14.54 0.47
C LEU A 120 -0.75 14.13 1.31
N ALA A 121 -0.73 12.94 1.93
CA ALA A 121 -1.81 12.47 2.80
C ALA A 121 -1.92 13.24 4.12
N SER A 122 -0.83 13.85 4.61
CA SER A 122 -0.78 14.53 5.91
C SER A 122 -1.80 15.67 6.04
N SER A 123 -1.98 16.18 7.26
CA SER A 123 -2.84 17.35 7.55
C SER A 123 -2.06 18.66 7.67
N HIS A 124 -0.76 18.66 7.37
CA HIS A 124 0.18 19.68 7.82
C HIS A 124 0.42 20.83 6.82
N TYR A 125 0.43 20.55 5.51
CA TYR A 125 0.71 21.56 4.51
C TYR A 125 -0.59 22.09 3.88
N SER A 126 -0.59 23.33 3.41
CA SER A 126 -1.73 23.93 2.71
C SER A 126 -2.12 23.18 1.42
N TRP A 127 -1.17 22.44 0.86
CA TRP A 127 -1.36 21.60 -0.33
C TRP A 127 -1.64 20.13 -0.01
N SER A 128 -1.57 19.70 1.27
CA SER A 128 -1.89 18.33 1.68
C SER A 128 -3.39 18.03 1.52
N LEU A 129 -3.71 16.75 1.37
CA LEU A 129 -5.10 16.28 1.25
C LEU A 129 -5.83 16.25 2.60
N GLY A 130 -5.11 16.18 3.72
CA GLY A 130 -5.74 16.04 5.04
C GLY A 130 -6.49 14.71 5.17
N LEU A 131 -5.91 13.61 4.73
CA LEU A 131 -6.49 12.26 4.84
C LEU A 131 -6.11 11.56 6.15
N ILE A 132 -5.01 11.99 6.78
CA ILE A 132 -4.50 11.37 8.00
C ILE A 132 -4.03 12.45 8.98
N ASN A 133 -4.38 12.29 10.26
CA ASN A 133 -4.11 13.24 11.34
C ASN A 133 -2.64 13.23 11.77
N ALA A 134 -1.76 13.54 10.83
CA ALA A 134 -0.32 13.50 11.02
C ALA A 134 0.33 14.75 10.45
N LYS A 135 1.31 15.30 11.19
CA LYS A 135 2.19 16.35 10.71
C LYS A 135 3.61 15.84 10.53
N VAL A 136 4.40 16.65 9.82
CA VAL A 136 5.81 16.37 9.56
C VAL A 136 6.66 17.03 10.63
N TRP A 137 7.38 16.19 11.37
CA TRP A 137 8.41 16.64 12.31
C TRP A 137 9.65 17.07 11.53
N ASP A 138 10.36 18.07 12.03
CA ASP A 138 11.61 18.59 11.45
C ASP A 138 11.49 18.90 9.94
N ARG A 139 10.52 19.75 9.59
CA ARG A 139 10.28 20.22 8.21
C ARG A 139 11.49 20.90 7.58
N GLU A 140 12.28 21.56 8.37
CA GLU A 140 13.43 22.36 7.93
C GLU A 140 14.50 21.47 7.31
N HIS A 141 14.69 20.27 7.87
CA HIS A 141 15.70 19.31 7.43
C HIS A 141 15.07 18.12 6.68
N TRP A 142 13.98 18.33 5.92
CA TRP A 142 13.34 17.26 5.14
C TRP A 142 14.35 16.53 4.21
N ALA A 143 15.34 17.27 3.66
CA ALA A 143 16.38 16.76 2.76
C ALA A 143 17.58 16.15 3.52
N ARG A 144 17.35 15.51 4.68
CA ARG A 144 18.38 14.98 5.58
C ARG A 144 19.30 13.91 5.01
N GLY A 145 19.05 13.42 3.81
CA GLY A 145 19.85 12.40 3.13
C GLY A 145 19.06 11.15 2.81
N GLN A 146 19.76 10.15 2.29
CA GLN A 146 19.20 8.88 1.83
C GLN A 146 20.07 7.71 2.29
N GLY A 147 19.49 6.53 2.42
CA GLY A 147 20.17 5.30 2.79
C GLY A 147 19.24 4.26 3.39
N THR A 148 19.78 3.13 3.79
CA THR A 148 19.04 2.09 4.51
C THR A 148 18.86 2.50 5.96
N VAL A 149 17.65 2.30 6.48
CA VAL A 149 17.29 2.50 7.89
C VAL A 149 16.55 1.27 8.41
N SER A 150 16.63 1.03 9.72
CA SER A 150 15.85 0.00 10.39
C SER A 150 14.50 0.56 10.84
N LEU A 151 13.44 -0.20 10.63
CA LEU A 151 12.09 0.04 11.15
C LEU A 151 11.79 -0.90 12.30
N CYS A 152 11.36 -0.35 13.43
CA CYS A 152 10.83 -1.10 14.57
C CYS A 152 9.32 -1.28 14.41
N LEU A 153 8.86 -2.52 14.12
CA LEU A 153 7.44 -2.82 13.93
C LEU A 153 6.74 -3.02 15.27
N THR A 154 5.58 -2.40 15.44
CA THR A 154 4.68 -2.67 16.57
C THR A 154 4.08 -4.08 16.47
N SER A 155 3.42 -4.56 17.51
CA SER A 155 2.69 -5.84 17.45
C SER A 155 1.60 -5.82 16.37
N SER A 156 0.81 -4.74 16.31
CA SER A 156 -0.19 -4.53 15.26
C SER A 156 0.46 -4.37 13.88
N GLY A 157 1.60 -3.66 13.81
CA GLY A 157 2.35 -3.51 12.56
C GLY A 157 2.78 -4.86 11.99
N ARG A 158 3.25 -5.78 12.81
CA ARG A 158 3.62 -7.13 12.38
C ARG A 158 2.42 -7.93 11.87
N GLU A 159 1.29 -7.82 12.54
CA GLU A 159 0.05 -8.48 12.14
C GLU A 159 -0.45 -7.93 10.80
N VAL A 160 -0.60 -6.61 10.69
CA VAL A 160 -1.17 -5.93 9.51
C VAL A 160 -0.27 -6.04 8.30
N LEU A 161 1.04 -5.91 8.48
CA LEU A 161 2.03 -5.96 7.40
C LEU A 161 2.54 -7.38 7.11
N GLY A 162 1.98 -8.40 7.78
CA GLY A 162 2.32 -9.79 7.54
C GLY A 162 3.78 -10.15 7.86
N CYS A 163 4.41 -9.44 8.80
CA CYS A 163 5.83 -9.57 9.10
C CYS A 163 6.05 -10.16 10.49
N LYS A 164 6.83 -11.24 10.60
CA LYS A 164 7.16 -11.86 11.90
C LYS A 164 8.32 -11.15 12.62
N GLN A 165 9.16 -10.46 11.88
CA GLN A 165 10.34 -9.75 12.41
C GLN A 165 9.92 -8.50 13.19
N LYS A 166 10.64 -8.17 14.25
CA LYS A 166 10.44 -6.93 15.00
C LYS A 166 11.09 -5.73 14.30
N GLU A 167 12.15 -6.00 13.55
CA GLU A 167 12.92 -4.99 12.82
C GLU A 167 13.08 -5.41 11.37
N VAL A 168 13.00 -4.42 10.47
CA VAL A 168 13.12 -4.62 9.02
C VAL A 168 13.90 -3.46 8.42
N ASP A 169 14.90 -3.76 7.63
CA ASP A 169 15.63 -2.76 6.87
C ASP A 169 14.84 -2.31 5.64
N VAL A 170 14.87 -1.00 5.37
CA VAL A 170 14.18 -0.39 4.24
C VAL A 170 14.97 0.82 3.73
N TYR A 171 14.87 1.09 2.44
CA TYR A 171 15.45 2.31 1.86
C TYR A 171 14.66 3.54 2.26
N TYR A 172 15.33 4.53 2.82
CA TYR A 172 14.82 5.86 3.13
C TYR A 172 15.27 6.86 2.08
N GLY A 173 14.31 7.53 1.43
CA GLY A 173 14.54 8.52 0.37
C GLY A 173 13.98 9.90 0.71
N GLN A 174 14.18 10.37 1.93
CA GLN A 174 13.69 11.69 2.41
C GLN A 174 12.15 11.75 2.61
N GLY A 175 11.53 10.64 2.97
CA GLY A 175 10.11 10.62 3.37
C GLY A 175 9.87 11.39 4.68
N PRO A 176 8.60 11.71 5.01
CA PRO A 176 8.26 12.51 6.18
C PRO A 176 8.56 11.79 7.49
N LEU A 177 9.10 12.49 8.46
CA LEU A 177 9.08 12.05 9.85
C LEU A 177 7.70 12.37 10.42
N LEU A 178 6.84 11.35 10.58
CA LEU A 178 5.45 11.58 10.96
C LEU A 178 5.29 11.62 12.49
N VAL A 179 4.46 12.56 12.95
CA VAL A 179 4.01 12.68 14.35
C VAL A 179 2.54 13.14 14.39
N PRO A 180 1.82 12.98 15.51
CA PRO A 180 0.42 13.43 15.60
C PRO A 180 0.27 14.93 15.36
N ASP A 181 -0.77 15.33 14.61
CA ASP A 181 -1.09 16.74 14.35
C ASP A 181 -2.19 17.29 15.26
N ASN A 182 -2.98 16.43 15.88
CA ASN A 182 -4.09 16.77 16.79
C ASN A 182 -5.19 17.62 16.13
N GLN A 183 -5.49 17.38 14.84
CA GLN A 183 -6.67 17.96 14.19
C GLN A 183 -7.94 17.33 14.75
N SER A 184 -8.93 18.16 15.12
CA SER A 184 -10.16 17.70 15.78
C SER A 184 -11.16 17.01 14.85
N ASP A 185 -11.06 17.27 13.56
CA ASP A 185 -11.94 16.76 12.49
C ASP A 185 -11.43 15.47 11.82
N LEU A 186 -10.23 15.03 12.17
CA LEU A 186 -9.64 13.79 11.69
C LEU A 186 -9.45 12.77 12.81
N PRO A 187 -9.75 11.49 12.58
CA PRO A 187 -9.47 10.45 13.57
C PRO A 187 -7.96 10.31 13.79
N GLY A 188 -7.57 9.90 15.00
CA GLY A 188 -6.19 9.52 15.28
C GLY A 188 -5.75 8.36 14.38
N TYR A 189 -4.45 8.24 14.19
CA TYR A 189 -3.87 7.13 13.44
C TYR A 189 -3.23 6.09 14.37
N GLU A 190 -3.02 4.90 13.84
CA GLU A 190 -2.29 3.82 14.48
C GLU A 190 -0.87 3.74 13.91
N VAL A 191 0.13 3.56 14.78
CA VAL A 191 1.53 3.39 14.40
C VAL A 191 1.79 1.91 14.14
N LEU A 192 2.23 1.59 12.92
CA LEU A 192 2.63 0.24 12.52
C LEU A 192 4.14 0.03 12.64
N ALA A 193 4.93 1.08 12.36
CA ALA A 193 6.38 1.07 12.56
C ALA A 193 6.92 2.46 12.86
N SER A 194 7.99 2.50 13.66
CA SER A 194 8.80 3.69 13.93
C SER A 194 10.21 3.49 13.38
N TYR A 195 10.97 4.58 13.25
CA TYR A 195 12.37 4.51 12.85
C TYR A 195 13.25 4.05 14.03
N GLY A 196 13.96 2.92 13.85
CA GLY A 196 14.94 2.39 14.81
C GLY A 196 16.37 2.86 14.53
N SER A 197 16.63 3.40 13.34
CA SER A 197 17.90 4.04 12.97
C SER A 197 17.63 5.30 12.16
N GLU A 198 18.65 6.10 11.90
CA GLU A 198 18.48 7.42 11.31
C GLU A 198 19.42 7.72 10.14
N ILE A 199 19.02 8.71 9.35
CA ILE A 199 19.86 9.46 8.43
C ILE A 199 19.90 10.91 8.90
N ALA A 200 21.02 11.35 9.43
CA ALA A 200 21.25 12.71 9.95
C ALA A 200 22.40 13.38 9.18
N LYS A 201 22.16 13.69 7.89
CA LYS A 201 23.12 14.36 7.00
C LYS A 201 22.62 15.79 6.69
N LYS A 202 23.46 16.58 6.04
CA LYS A 202 23.12 17.93 5.55
C LYS A 202 22.61 18.88 6.65
N GLY A 203 23.18 18.78 7.86
CA GLY A 203 22.81 19.62 8.98
C GLY A 203 21.58 19.18 9.77
N ALA A 204 20.95 18.07 9.41
CA ALA A 204 19.84 17.56 10.19
C ALA A 204 20.29 17.19 11.61
N PRO A 205 19.48 17.49 12.65
CA PRO A 205 19.81 17.14 14.02
C PRO A 205 19.91 15.62 14.18
N VAL A 206 20.90 15.18 14.95
CA VAL A 206 21.06 13.78 15.38
C VAL A 206 19.89 13.42 16.31
N GLU A 207 19.43 12.17 16.25
CA GLU A 207 18.30 11.60 17.00
C GLU A 207 16.92 12.18 16.63
N ALA A 208 16.83 13.18 15.73
CA ALA A 208 15.54 13.75 15.34
C ALA A 208 14.63 12.77 14.58
N MET A 209 15.19 11.73 13.97
CA MET A 209 14.45 10.72 13.22
C MET A 209 14.04 9.53 14.08
N ILE A 210 14.83 9.20 15.09
CA ILE A 210 14.59 8.06 15.97
C ILE A 210 13.20 8.16 16.61
N ASP A 211 12.51 7.04 16.72
CA ASP A 211 11.15 6.90 17.28
C ASP A 211 10.05 7.70 16.56
N THR A 212 10.37 8.51 15.53
CA THR A 212 9.31 9.08 14.71
C THR A 212 8.63 7.99 13.87
N HIS A 213 7.37 8.23 13.48
CA HIS A 213 6.54 7.21 12.88
C HIS A 213 6.86 7.06 11.39
N ALA A 214 7.22 5.86 11.00
CA ALA A 214 7.63 5.50 9.64
C ALA A 214 6.49 4.88 8.81
N VAL A 215 5.63 4.08 9.47
CA VAL A 215 4.45 3.49 8.84
C VAL A 215 3.26 3.71 9.77
N ILE A 216 2.22 4.37 9.26
CA ILE A 216 1.01 4.70 10.00
C ILE A 216 -0.23 4.38 9.18
N ARG A 217 -1.36 4.08 9.84
CA ARG A 217 -2.64 3.87 9.19
C ARG A 217 -3.79 4.55 9.91
N SER A 218 -4.85 4.89 9.18
CA SER A 218 -6.09 5.44 9.72
C SER A 218 -7.27 5.13 8.81
N LYS A 219 -8.45 5.57 9.21
CA LYS A 219 -9.63 5.64 8.36
C LYS A 219 -9.87 7.07 7.91
N TYR A 220 -10.51 7.22 6.75
CA TYR A 220 -11.04 8.50 6.27
C TYR A 220 -12.39 8.23 5.60
N GLY A 221 -13.50 8.65 6.22
CA GLY A 221 -14.82 8.17 5.85
C GLY A 221 -14.92 6.64 5.99
N GLU A 222 -15.40 5.98 4.94
CA GLU A 222 -15.48 4.52 4.86
C GLU A 222 -14.17 3.87 4.36
N GLY A 223 -13.25 4.67 3.84
CA GLY A 223 -11.99 4.20 3.27
C GLY A 223 -10.86 4.10 4.28
N ARG A 224 -9.73 3.64 3.78
CA ARG A 224 -8.53 3.35 4.57
C ARG A 224 -7.31 4.03 3.99
N VAL A 225 -6.50 4.60 4.88
CA VAL A 225 -5.27 5.32 4.54
C VAL A 225 -4.10 4.64 5.22
N ILE A 226 -3.07 4.28 4.45
CA ILE A 226 -1.80 3.81 4.98
C ILE A 226 -0.67 4.62 4.36
N CYS A 227 0.27 5.07 5.18
CA CYS A 227 1.42 5.85 4.76
C CYS A 227 2.71 5.11 5.11
N PHE A 228 3.55 4.91 4.10
CA PHE A 228 4.93 4.47 4.22
C PHE A 228 5.84 5.67 3.99
N SER A 229 6.50 6.15 5.02
CA SER A 229 7.50 7.20 4.87
C SER A 229 8.73 6.73 4.06
N PRO A 230 9.29 5.52 4.30
CA PRO A 230 10.35 4.95 3.49
C PRO A 230 9.80 4.32 2.19
N HIS A 231 10.68 3.65 1.43
CA HIS A 231 10.42 3.08 0.12
C HIS A 231 10.43 1.52 0.12
N PRO A 232 9.37 0.86 0.58
CA PRO A 232 9.29 -0.60 0.55
C PRO A 232 9.19 -1.17 -0.88
N GLU A 233 8.81 -0.34 -1.87
CA GLU A 233 8.63 -0.71 -3.28
C GLU A 233 9.93 -0.83 -4.07
N THR A 234 11.08 -0.51 -3.49
CA THR A 234 12.36 -0.64 -4.17
C THR A 234 12.64 -2.09 -4.58
N LYS A 235 13.51 -2.29 -5.59
CA LYS A 235 13.75 -3.60 -6.20
C LYS A 235 14.09 -4.68 -5.16
N ASP A 236 14.92 -4.34 -4.19
CA ASP A 236 15.39 -5.25 -3.14
C ASP A 236 14.75 -4.91 -1.77
N GLY A 237 13.69 -4.11 -1.77
CA GLY A 237 12.97 -3.70 -0.57
C GLY A 237 12.00 -4.75 -0.06
N PRO A 238 11.44 -4.54 1.13
CA PRO A 238 10.47 -5.44 1.73
C PRO A 238 9.08 -5.29 1.08
N ASN A 239 8.98 -5.63 -0.22
CA ASN A 239 7.77 -5.44 -1.03
C ASN A 239 6.54 -6.15 -0.44
N SER A 240 6.73 -7.26 0.31
CA SER A 240 5.64 -7.96 0.99
C SER A 240 4.95 -7.12 2.07
N LEU A 241 5.70 -6.25 2.77
CA LEU A 241 5.12 -5.29 3.71
C LEU A 241 4.15 -4.33 3.01
N MET A 242 4.58 -3.81 1.86
CA MET A 242 3.76 -2.94 1.04
C MET A 242 2.51 -3.66 0.53
N ALA A 243 2.66 -4.88 0.02
CA ALA A 243 1.54 -5.70 -0.46
C ALA A 243 0.48 -5.90 0.62
N SER A 244 0.89 -6.29 1.84
CA SER A 244 -0.03 -6.44 2.97
C SER A 244 -0.74 -5.12 3.32
N GLY A 245 -0.03 -3.99 3.25
CA GLY A 245 -0.62 -2.66 3.42
C GLY A 245 -1.65 -2.32 2.35
N ILE A 246 -1.40 -2.71 1.09
CA ILE A 246 -2.34 -2.53 -0.03
C ILE A 246 -3.59 -3.40 0.19
N TYR A 247 -3.45 -4.67 0.55
CA TYR A 247 -4.57 -5.54 0.89
C TYR A 247 -5.42 -4.98 2.03
N TRP A 248 -4.75 -4.47 3.08
CA TRP A 248 -5.46 -3.81 4.17
C TRP A 248 -6.23 -2.58 3.68
N ALA A 249 -5.62 -1.73 2.85
CA ALA A 249 -6.27 -0.53 2.30
C ALA A 249 -7.45 -0.87 1.38
N ALA A 250 -7.33 -1.94 0.57
CA ALA A 250 -8.38 -2.45 -0.30
C ALA A 250 -9.53 -3.16 0.46
N GLN A 251 -9.41 -3.34 1.78
CA GLN A 251 -10.39 -4.04 2.62
C GLN A 251 -10.60 -5.52 2.24
N VAL A 252 -9.64 -6.13 1.60
CA VAL A 252 -9.65 -7.56 1.25
C VAL A 252 -8.57 -8.33 2.05
N LYS A 253 -8.76 -9.64 2.15
CA LYS A 253 -7.73 -10.52 2.73
C LYS A 253 -6.82 -11.02 1.61
N PRO A 254 -5.49 -11.14 1.87
CA PRO A 254 -4.55 -11.73 0.92
C PRO A 254 -4.80 -13.22 0.69
#